data_7c64937a8b2edd2ca09496a446a8af5d
#
_entry.id   7c64937a8b2edd2ca09496a446a8af5d
#
_cell.length_a   1.000
_cell.length_b   1.000
_cell.length_c   1.000
_cell.angle_alpha   90.00
_cell.angle_beta   90.00
_cell.angle_gamma   90.00
#
_symmetry.space_group_name_H-M   'P 1'
#
loop_
_entity.id
_entity.type
_entity.pdbx_description
1 polymer ?
#
loop_
_entity_poly.entity_id
_entity_poly.type
_entity_poly.pdbx_seq_one_letter_code
_entity_poly.pdbx_strand_id
1 'polypeptide(L)'
;PNGNGMGGPGYSIKGEFTHNGVKNDLKHDRGVLSMARAMHPNSAGSQFFIMVEKAPHLDGEYAAFGKVIEGMEVADAIVSADRDRMDKPHQDQRMKSVTVETFGVDYPAPEKC
;
A
#
# COMPACT_ATOMS: atom_id res chain seq x y z
N PRO A 1 12.06 0.44 3.80
CA PRO A 1 13.38 0.36 3.15
C PRO A 1 14.38 -0.52 3.90
N ASN A 2 14.20 -0.68 5.21
CA ASN A 2 15.16 -1.46 6.04
C ASN A 2 14.94 -2.98 5.96
N GLY A 3 13.95 -3.47 5.23
CA GLY A 3 13.64 -4.88 5.09
C GLY A 3 13.01 -5.53 6.33
N ASN A 4 12.62 -4.74 7.32
CA ASN A 4 12.03 -5.21 8.59
C ASN A 4 10.72 -4.49 8.96
N GLY A 5 10.08 -3.84 7.99
CA GLY A 5 8.90 -3.02 8.22
C GLY A 5 9.20 -1.61 8.74
N MET A 6 10.47 -1.24 8.86
CA MET A 6 10.91 0.06 9.36
C MET A 6 11.52 0.90 8.24
N GLY A 7 11.68 2.19 8.52
CA GLY A 7 12.25 3.14 7.58
C GLY A 7 11.21 3.73 6.64
N GLY A 8 11.59 4.75 5.92
CA GLY A 8 10.73 5.47 5.00
C GLY A 8 11.52 6.40 4.10
N PRO A 9 10.83 7.21 3.28
CA PRO A 9 11.49 8.11 2.32
C PRO A 9 12.06 9.39 2.92
N GLY A 10 11.90 9.61 4.23
CA GLY A 10 12.32 10.84 4.90
C GLY A 10 11.23 11.91 4.97
N TYR A 11 10.03 11.59 4.55
CA TYR A 11 8.86 12.45 4.64
C TYR A 11 7.60 11.59 4.71
N SER A 12 6.48 12.19 5.07
CA SER A 12 5.15 11.59 4.94
C SER A 12 4.28 12.42 4.01
N ILE A 13 3.15 11.85 3.61
CA ILE A 13 2.20 12.53 2.72
C ILE A 13 0.83 12.61 3.36
N LYS A 14 0.02 13.56 2.86
CA LYS A 14 -1.38 13.68 3.25
C LYS A 14 -2.13 12.40 2.92
N GLY A 15 -2.89 11.88 3.87
CA GLY A 15 -3.73 10.70 3.68
C GLY A 15 -4.94 11.00 2.80
N GLU A 16 -5.03 10.33 1.67
CA GLU A 16 -6.09 10.55 0.69
C GLU A 16 -7.24 9.56 0.89
N PHE A 17 -7.98 9.74 1.99
CA PHE A 17 -9.15 8.92 2.32
C PHE A 17 -10.26 9.77 2.94
N THR A 18 -11.48 9.25 2.93
CA THR A 18 -12.71 10.01 3.21
C THR A 18 -12.69 10.66 4.61
N HIS A 19 -12.29 9.94 5.65
CA HIS A 19 -12.25 10.49 7.01
C HIS A 19 -11.14 11.53 7.21
N ASN A 20 -10.26 11.71 6.24
CA ASN A 20 -9.26 12.79 6.24
C ASN A 20 -9.62 13.93 5.28
N GLY A 21 -10.87 14.01 4.85
CA GLY A 21 -11.39 15.09 4.02
C GLY A 21 -11.11 14.97 2.53
N VAL A 22 -10.62 13.83 2.05
CA VAL A 22 -10.37 13.58 0.64
C VAL A 22 -11.38 12.56 0.12
N LYS A 23 -12.07 12.90 -0.97
CA LYS A 23 -13.01 11.96 -1.59
C LYS A 23 -12.25 10.74 -2.11
N ASN A 24 -12.57 9.56 -1.59
CA ASN A 24 -12.00 8.29 -2.02
C ASN A 24 -13.06 7.20 -1.84
N ASP A 25 -13.67 6.79 -2.93
CA ASP A 25 -14.75 5.81 -2.95
C ASP A 25 -14.27 4.38 -3.22
N LEU A 26 -12.94 4.18 -3.35
CA LEU A 26 -12.38 2.87 -3.61
C LEU A 26 -12.48 1.99 -2.35
N LYS A 27 -13.17 0.87 -2.48
CA LYS A 27 -13.36 -0.08 -1.38
C LYS A 27 -12.17 -1.02 -1.25
N HIS A 28 -11.90 -1.47 -0.02
CA HIS A 28 -10.83 -2.43 0.25
C HIS A 28 -11.30 -3.86 -0.05
N ASP A 29 -11.52 -4.12 -1.32
CA ASP A 29 -11.84 -5.45 -1.85
C ASP A 29 -10.56 -6.21 -2.19
N ARG A 30 -10.67 -7.52 -2.46
CA ARG A 30 -9.52 -8.32 -2.88
C ARG A 30 -8.82 -7.71 -4.09
N GLY A 31 -7.50 -7.60 -4.04
CA GLY A 31 -6.67 -7.06 -5.10
C GLY A 31 -6.43 -5.55 -5.04
N VAL A 32 -7.10 -4.84 -4.14
CA VAL A 32 -6.92 -3.39 -3.98
C VAL A 32 -5.58 -3.08 -3.33
N LEU A 33 -4.89 -2.06 -3.84
CA LEU A 33 -3.65 -1.52 -3.26
C LEU A 33 -3.98 -0.32 -2.40
N SER A 34 -3.40 -0.27 -1.21
CA SER A 34 -3.66 0.80 -0.24
C SER A 34 -2.38 1.17 0.49
N MET A 35 -2.28 2.43 0.93
CA MET A 35 -1.12 2.91 1.67
C MET A 35 -1.16 2.49 3.12
N ALA A 36 -0.07 1.92 3.60
CA ALA A 36 0.14 1.73 5.03
C ALA A 36 0.48 3.06 5.70
N ARG A 37 0.13 3.20 6.97
CA ARG A 37 0.43 4.39 7.76
C ARG A 37 0.47 4.07 9.25
N ALA A 38 1.02 4.99 10.04
CA ALA A 38 0.89 4.96 11.49
C ALA A 38 -0.49 5.50 11.92
N MET A 39 -0.69 5.78 13.19
CA MET A 39 -1.99 6.26 13.68
C MET A 39 -2.37 7.64 13.13
N HIS A 40 -1.40 8.52 12.92
CA HIS A 40 -1.67 9.84 12.36
C HIS A 40 -2.15 9.72 10.91
N PRO A 41 -3.23 10.38 10.51
CA PRO A 41 -3.78 10.28 9.15
C PRO A 41 -2.78 10.67 8.05
N ASN A 42 -1.85 11.56 8.33
CA ASN A 42 -0.86 12.07 7.37
C ASN A 42 0.53 11.46 7.59
N SER A 43 0.59 10.17 7.92
CA SER A 43 1.85 9.48 8.23
C SER A 43 2.28 8.44 7.19
N ALA A 44 1.60 8.36 6.06
CA ALA A 44 1.99 7.45 5.00
C ALA A 44 3.33 7.86 4.38
N GLY A 45 4.18 6.89 4.12
CA GLY A 45 5.49 7.09 3.51
C GLY A 45 5.68 6.21 2.27
N SER A 46 6.43 5.13 2.41
CA SER A 46 6.76 4.23 1.30
C SER A 46 6.09 2.87 1.36
N GLN A 47 5.44 2.53 2.45
CA GLN A 47 4.84 1.21 2.61
C GLN A 47 3.42 1.17 2.04
N PHE A 48 3.10 0.08 1.36
CA PHE A 48 1.76 -0.19 0.86
C PHE A 48 1.42 -1.66 1.07
N PHE A 49 0.16 -2.00 0.91
CA PHE A 49 -0.30 -3.39 1.01
C PHE A 49 -1.28 -3.72 -0.10
N ILE A 50 -1.40 -5.01 -0.38
CA ILE A 50 -2.33 -5.55 -1.36
C ILE A 50 -3.36 -6.39 -0.62
N MET A 51 -4.64 -6.08 -0.82
CA MET A 51 -5.73 -6.81 -0.17
C MET A 51 -5.83 -8.22 -0.73
N VAL A 52 -5.75 -9.23 0.13
CA VAL A 52 -6.02 -10.64 -0.26
C VAL A 52 -7.45 -11.06 0.05
N GLU A 53 -8.12 -10.34 0.94
CA GLU A 53 -9.52 -10.51 1.27
C GLU A 53 -10.17 -9.14 1.48
N LYS A 54 -11.48 -9.08 1.30
CA LYS A 54 -12.25 -7.87 1.57
C LYS A 54 -12.16 -7.45 3.03
N ALA A 55 -11.90 -6.17 3.28
CA ALA A 55 -11.83 -5.60 4.62
C ALA A 55 -12.56 -4.25 4.68
N PRO A 56 -13.90 -4.25 4.81
CA PRO A 56 -14.69 -3.01 4.80
C PRO A 56 -14.34 -2.03 5.91
N HIS A 57 -13.79 -2.51 7.02
CA HIS A 57 -13.39 -1.64 8.15
C HIS A 57 -12.24 -0.69 7.81
N LEU A 58 -11.52 -0.94 6.71
CA LEU A 58 -10.47 -0.05 6.21
C LEU A 58 -11.01 1.07 5.32
N ASP A 59 -12.24 0.92 4.81
CA ASP A 59 -12.84 1.89 3.90
C ASP A 59 -13.02 3.24 4.60
N GLY A 60 -12.61 4.31 3.93
CA GLY A 60 -12.67 5.65 4.49
C GLY A 60 -11.57 5.99 5.51
N GLU A 61 -10.74 5.02 5.92
CA GLU A 61 -9.68 5.17 6.93
C GLU A 61 -8.27 5.01 6.35
N TYR A 62 -8.14 4.41 5.18
CA TYR A 62 -6.88 4.17 4.48
C TYR A 62 -6.99 4.59 3.02
N ALA A 63 -5.86 5.05 2.48
CA ALA A 63 -5.80 5.55 1.11
C ALA A 63 -5.61 4.42 0.11
N ALA A 64 -6.70 3.82 -0.34
CA ALA A 64 -6.69 2.91 -1.47
C ALA A 64 -6.42 3.69 -2.76
N PHE A 65 -5.53 3.20 -3.61
CA PHE A 65 -5.11 3.96 -4.80
C PHE A 65 -5.04 3.15 -6.09
N GLY A 66 -5.26 1.86 -6.03
CA GLY A 66 -5.19 1.04 -7.23
C GLY A 66 -5.76 -0.35 -7.02
N LYS A 67 -5.72 -1.16 -8.05
CA LYS A 67 -6.22 -2.52 -8.04
C LYS A 67 -5.37 -3.41 -8.94
N VAL A 68 -5.04 -4.61 -8.45
CA VAL A 68 -4.36 -5.62 -9.24
C VAL A 68 -5.29 -6.09 -10.35
N ILE A 69 -4.82 -6.06 -11.59
CA ILE A 69 -5.57 -6.54 -12.75
C ILE A 69 -5.08 -7.89 -13.24
N GLU A 70 -3.85 -8.30 -12.86
CA GLU A 70 -3.24 -9.56 -13.28
C GLU A 70 -2.18 -9.97 -12.28
N GLY A 71 -2.02 -11.27 -12.03
CA GLY A 71 -0.93 -11.79 -11.19
C GLY A 71 -1.27 -11.89 -9.71
N MET A 72 -2.53 -11.86 -9.31
CA MET A 72 -2.94 -11.93 -7.91
C MET A 72 -2.49 -13.24 -7.22
N GLU A 73 -2.27 -14.31 -7.97
CA GLU A 73 -1.73 -15.57 -7.47
C GLU A 73 -0.34 -15.41 -6.86
N VAL A 74 0.44 -14.42 -7.29
CA VAL A 74 1.75 -14.11 -6.70
C VAL A 74 1.57 -13.54 -5.29
N ALA A 75 0.61 -12.68 -5.07
CA ALA A 75 0.28 -12.15 -3.75
C ALA A 75 -0.19 -13.27 -2.80
N ASP A 76 -1.02 -14.19 -3.31
CA ASP A 76 -1.45 -15.35 -2.54
C ASP A 76 -0.26 -16.25 -2.16
N ALA A 77 0.69 -16.44 -3.06
CA ALA A 77 1.90 -17.21 -2.79
C ALA A 77 2.77 -16.55 -1.70
N ILE A 78 2.93 -15.24 -1.74
CA ILE A 78 3.70 -14.48 -0.75
C ILE A 78 3.05 -14.59 0.63
N VAL A 79 1.74 -14.43 0.72
CA VAL A 79 1.01 -14.47 1.99
C VAL A 79 1.03 -15.87 2.61
N SER A 80 1.22 -16.90 1.78
CA SER A 80 1.31 -18.30 2.22
C SER A 80 2.75 -18.74 2.55
N ALA A 81 3.74 -17.88 2.32
CA ALA A 81 5.14 -18.22 2.58
C ALA A 81 5.41 -18.36 4.09
N ASP A 82 6.36 -19.21 4.45
CA ASP A 82 6.81 -19.33 5.83
C ASP A 82 7.35 -18.01 6.34
N ARG A 83 6.96 -17.65 7.55
CA ARG A 83 7.26 -16.35 8.14
C ARG A 83 7.67 -16.49 9.59
N ASP A 84 8.38 -15.48 10.10
CA ASP A 84 8.78 -15.42 11.51
C ASP A 84 7.63 -14.91 12.41
N ARG A 85 7.92 -14.72 13.71
CA ARG A 85 6.93 -14.24 14.70
C ARG A 85 6.39 -12.85 14.41
N MET A 86 7.12 -12.04 13.62
CA MET A 86 6.75 -10.69 13.24
C MET A 86 6.12 -10.66 11.84
N ASP A 87 5.70 -11.79 11.31
CA ASP A 87 5.11 -11.96 9.98
C ASP A 87 6.05 -11.64 8.82
N LYS A 88 7.36 -11.56 9.09
CA LYS A 88 8.35 -11.39 8.03
C LYS A 88 8.65 -12.75 7.40
N PRO A 89 8.51 -12.91 6.07
CA PRO A 89 8.89 -14.15 5.40
C PRO A 89 10.35 -14.52 5.68
N HIS A 90 10.63 -15.81 5.88
CA HIS A 90 12.00 -16.29 6.11
C HIS A 90 12.89 -16.06 4.89
N GLN A 91 12.33 -16.13 3.69
CA GLN A 91 13.01 -15.75 2.46
C GLN A 91 12.52 -14.37 2.01
N ASP A 92 13.45 -13.50 1.62
CA ASP A 92 13.10 -12.17 1.12
C ASP A 92 12.21 -12.26 -0.11
N GLN A 93 11.10 -11.53 -0.08
CA GLN A 93 10.17 -11.41 -1.21
C GLN A 93 10.42 -10.05 -1.86
N ARG A 94 11.19 -10.05 -2.94
CA ARG A 94 11.67 -8.80 -3.57
C ARG A 94 11.02 -8.54 -4.92
N MET A 95 10.61 -7.31 -5.13
CA MET A 95 10.25 -6.81 -6.45
C MET A 95 11.54 -6.50 -7.21
N LYS A 96 11.83 -7.25 -8.27
CA LYS A 96 13.06 -7.09 -9.07
C LYS A 96 13.05 -5.80 -9.87
N SER A 97 11.90 -5.42 -10.39
CA SER A 97 11.71 -4.19 -11.14
C SER A 97 10.28 -3.70 -10.98
N VAL A 98 10.12 -2.39 -10.99
CA VAL A 98 8.81 -1.74 -10.98
C VAL A 98 8.84 -0.63 -12.01
N THR A 99 7.86 -0.63 -12.91
CA THR A 99 7.69 0.44 -13.91
C THR A 99 6.30 1.01 -13.80
N VAL A 100 6.17 2.29 -14.13
CA VAL A 100 4.88 2.98 -14.11
C VAL A 100 4.60 3.56 -15.49
N GLU A 101 3.47 3.18 -16.07
CA GLU A 101 2.97 3.78 -17.31
C GLU A 101 2.04 4.93 -16.96
N THR A 102 2.43 6.14 -17.32
CA THR A 102 1.66 7.36 -17.03
C THR A 102 0.86 7.86 -18.23
N PHE A 103 0.93 7.15 -19.34
CA PHE A 103 0.20 7.50 -20.58
C PHE A 103 0.45 8.95 -21.03
N GLY A 104 1.68 9.46 -20.81
CA GLY A 104 2.06 10.82 -21.20
C GLY A 104 1.58 11.92 -20.26
N VAL A 105 0.98 11.57 -19.13
CA VAL A 105 0.53 12.54 -18.12
C VAL A 105 1.64 12.85 -17.13
N ASP A 106 1.92 14.13 -16.91
CA ASP A 106 2.82 14.57 -15.85
C ASP A 106 2.03 14.80 -14.58
N TYR A 107 2.38 14.09 -13.53
CA TYR A 107 1.71 14.22 -12.23
C TYR A 107 2.50 15.12 -11.29
N PRO A 108 1.83 15.98 -10.52
CA PRO A 108 2.50 16.81 -9.52
C PRO A 108 3.04 15.94 -8.38
N ALA A 109 4.02 16.47 -7.65
CA ALA A 109 4.50 15.84 -6.45
C ALA A 109 3.37 15.75 -5.39
N PRO A 110 3.39 14.71 -4.51
CA PRO A 110 2.39 14.62 -3.46
C PRO A 110 2.53 15.75 -2.45
N GLU A 111 1.43 16.05 -1.75
CA GLU A 111 1.44 16.98 -0.63
C GLU A 111 2.17 16.32 0.55
N LYS A 112 3.35 16.83 0.86
CA LYS A 112 4.18 16.31 1.96
C LYS A 112 3.82 16.96 3.28
N CYS A 113 3.96 16.18 4.31
CA CYS A 113 3.72 16.63 5.69
C CYS A 113 5.01 16.65 6.51
#